data_6b3663c664f748b0a69c19298cb77828
#
_entry.id   6b3663c664f748b0a69c19298cb77828
#
_cell.length_a   1.000
_cell.length_b   1.000
_cell.length_c   1.000
_cell.angle_alpha   90.00
_cell.angle_beta   90.00
_cell.angle_gamma   90.00
#
_symmetry.space_group_name_H-M   'P 1'
#
loop_
_entity.id
_entity.type
_entity.pdbx_description
1 polymer ?
#
loop_
_entity_poly.entity_id
_entity_poly.type
_entity_poly.pdbx_seq_one_letter_code
_entity_poly.pdbx_strand_id
1 'polypeptide(L)'
;MIRSLRITGGAVVVLVIALIIFTSVVQVFAAPSLTNDDRNVRTLFESFSAERGKIFAGNELVAQSTPVNTQYRYLRSYPYPELYAPVVGYYTLTQGNAGIESELNPLLTGQSNQQFLDQLNSLVTGTNPTGATVVLSLDHELQTTAAEALGDRPGAVVAIEPSTGRILAMVSHPSFDPNLLASHSTSEVIDYYRNVADDPSDPLANRAIAGDQYFPGSVFKVLVTAAAFESQSFVAGSRFDNPPELQLPLSDDIITNFGGRLCGPDESGSIETALIESCHIPFAELGVA
;
A
#
# COMPACT_ATOMS: atom_id res chain seq x y z
N MET A 1 -57.19 -8.00 43.30
CA MET A 1 -55.92 -8.75 43.28
C MET A 1 -55.59 -9.32 41.91
N ILE A 2 -56.42 -10.17 41.25
CA ILE A 2 -56.08 -10.81 39.96
C ILE A 2 -55.89 -9.80 38.84
N ARG A 3 -56.61 -8.70 38.77
CA ARG A 3 -56.48 -7.67 37.72
C ARG A 3 -55.18 -6.89 37.85
N SER A 4 -54.73 -6.52 39.04
CA SER A 4 -53.46 -5.87 39.27
C SER A 4 -52.27 -6.80 38.93
N LEU A 5 -52.40 -8.08 39.32
CA LEU A 5 -51.38 -9.08 39.00
C LEU A 5 -51.20 -9.28 37.49
N ARG A 6 -52.29 -9.30 36.71
CA ARG A 6 -52.27 -9.40 35.26
C ARG A 6 -51.65 -8.15 34.60
N ILE A 7 -51.95 -6.95 35.14
CA ILE A 7 -51.37 -5.70 34.61
C ILE A 7 -49.88 -5.67 34.88
N THR A 8 -49.46 -6.01 36.11
CA THR A 8 -48.02 -6.05 36.45
C THR A 8 -47.30 -7.14 35.63
N GLY A 9 -47.87 -8.35 35.46
CA GLY A 9 -47.31 -9.39 34.64
C GLY A 9 -47.18 -8.96 33.16
N GLY A 10 -48.21 -8.31 32.61
CA GLY A 10 -48.19 -7.74 31.29
C GLY A 10 -47.08 -6.69 31.08
N ALA A 11 -46.93 -5.78 32.07
CA ALA A 11 -45.86 -4.77 32.03
C ALA A 11 -44.48 -5.39 32.05
N VAL A 12 -44.24 -6.41 32.86
CA VAL A 12 -42.94 -7.12 32.90
C VAL A 12 -42.65 -7.81 31.54
N VAL A 13 -43.67 -8.48 30.93
CA VAL A 13 -43.50 -9.10 29.61
C VAL A 13 -43.14 -8.06 28.54
N VAL A 14 -43.80 -6.92 28.51
CA VAL A 14 -43.49 -5.80 27.60
C VAL A 14 -42.07 -5.31 27.79
N LEU A 15 -41.62 -5.13 29.04
CA LEU A 15 -40.25 -4.71 29.32
C LEU A 15 -39.22 -5.73 28.87
N VAL A 16 -39.46 -7.03 29.06
CA VAL A 16 -38.58 -8.10 28.61
C VAL A 16 -38.49 -8.13 27.06
N ILE A 17 -39.65 -8.01 26.39
CA ILE A 17 -39.65 -7.93 24.93
C ILE A 17 -38.89 -6.70 24.42
N ALA A 18 -39.11 -5.55 25.02
CA ALA A 18 -38.39 -4.32 24.67
C ALA A 18 -36.88 -4.47 24.87
N LEU A 19 -36.45 -5.11 25.97
CA LEU A 19 -35.05 -5.39 26.24
C LEU A 19 -34.43 -6.32 25.16
N ILE A 20 -35.13 -7.39 24.81
CA ILE A 20 -34.69 -8.34 23.78
C ILE A 20 -34.54 -7.61 22.43
N ILE A 21 -35.56 -6.84 22.03
CA ILE A 21 -35.52 -6.08 20.77
C ILE A 21 -34.33 -5.10 20.79
N PHE A 22 -34.17 -4.30 21.84
CA PHE A 22 -33.10 -3.34 21.94
C PHE A 22 -31.71 -4.00 21.93
N THR A 23 -31.55 -5.09 22.68
CA THR A 23 -30.30 -5.88 22.68
C THR A 23 -29.99 -6.44 21.29
N SER A 24 -31.01 -6.98 20.58
CA SER A 24 -30.84 -7.49 19.24
C SER A 24 -30.44 -6.37 18.24
N VAL A 25 -31.06 -5.20 18.35
CA VAL A 25 -30.70 -4.03 17.51
C VAL A 25 -29.25 -3.61 17.77
N VAL A 26 -28.82 -3.54 19.02
CA VAL A 26 -27.43 -3.17 19.34
C VAL A 26 -26.45 -4.23 18.87
N GLN A 27 -26.74 -5.51 19.09
CA GLN A 27 -25.80 -6.60 18.77
C GLN A 27 -25.73 -6.94 17.29
N VAL A 28 -26.79 -6.73 16.52
CA VAL A 28 -26.84 -7.11 15.09
C VAL A 28 -26.64 -5.90 14.17
N PHE A 29 -27.35 -4.81 14.42
CA PHE A 29 -27.34 -3.66 13.50
C PHE A 29 -26.33 -2.58 13.88
N ALA A 30 -26.15 -2.31 15.18
CA ALA A 30 -25.22 -1.29 15.65
C ALA A 30 -23.81 -1.85 15.93
N ALA A 31 -23.62 -3.17 16.03
CA ALA A 31 -22.34 -3.78 16.36
C ALA A 31 -21.20 -3.36 15.41
N PRO A 32 -21.37 -3.35 14.07
CA PRO A 32 -20.27 -2.94 13.19
C PRO A 32 -19.84 -1.48 13.42
N SER A 33 -20.78 -0.57 13.60
CA SER A 33 -20.48 0.85 13.85
C SER A 33 -19.84 1.09 15.21
N LEU A 34 -20.24 0.33 16.22
CA LEU A 34 -19.66 0.42 17.57
C LEU A 34 -18.28 -0.23 17.65
N THR A 35 -18.05 -1.29 16.88
CA THR A 35 -16.74 -1.95 16.81
C THR A 35 -15.71 -1.08 16.09
N ASN A 36 -16.13 -0.36 15.06
CA ASN A 36 -15.27 0.54 14.27
C ASN A 36 -15.22 1.99 14.82
N ASP A 37 -15.80 2.26 15.98
CA ASP A 37 -15.71 3.57 16.62
C ASP A 37 -14.29 3.77 17.17
N ASP A 38 -13.62 4.86 16.78
CA ASP A 38 -12.23 5.19 17.19
C ASP A 38 -12.07 5.32 18.72
N ARG A 39 -13.17 5.52 19.45
CA ARG A 39 -13.20 5.57 20.91
C ARG A 39 -13.29 4.20 21.57
N ASN A 40 -13.44 3.12 20.78
CA ASN A 40 -13.57 1.77 21.29
C ASN A 40 -12.20 1.15 21.62
N VAL A 41 -11.63 1.56 22.75
CA VAL A 41 -10.35 1.04 23.25
C VAL A 41 -10.34 -0.49 23.49
N ARG A 42 -11.50 -1.12 23.62
CA ARG A 42 -11.59 -2.57 23.83
C ARG A 42 -11.12 -3.35 22.60
N THR A 43 -11.55 -2.95 21.41
CA THR A 43 -11.11 -3.58 20.16
C THR A 43 -9.62 -3.39 19.93
N LEU A 44 -9.09 -2.23 20.33
CA LEU A 44 -7.66 -1.96 20.31
C LEU A 44 -6.91 -2.93 21.24
N PHE A 45 -7.30 -3.08 22.51
CA PHE A 45 -6.67 -4.02 23.43
C PHE A 45 -6.74 -5.47 22.92
N GLU A 46 -7.87 -5.89 22.37
CA GLU A 46 -8.05 -7.23 21.81
C GLU A 46 -7.11 -7.47 20.64
N SER A 47 -6.95 -6.50 19.73
CA SER A 47 -6.09 -6.61 18.55
C SER A 47 -4.59 -6.71 18.91
N PHE A 48 -4.14 -5.99 19.94
CA PHE A 48 -2.75 -6.07 20.45
C PHE A 48 -2.51 -7.22 21.42
N SER A 49 -3.57 -7.91 21.86
CA SER A 49 -3.48 -9.09 22.72
C SER A 49 -3.53 -10.41 21.93
N ALA A 50 -3.80 -10.38 20.64
CA ALA A 50 -3.74 -11.52 19.73
C ALA A 50 -2.40 -11.57 18.99
N GLU A 51 -1.91 -12.78 18.69
CA GLU A 51 -0.74 -12.95 17.85
C GLU A 51 -1.08 -12.61 16.41
N ARG A 52 -0.58 -11.46 15.95
CA ARG A 52 -0.75 -11.00 14.59
C ARG A 52 0.11 -11.82 13.63
N GLY A 53 -0.45 -12.18 12.47
CA GLY A 53 0.19 -13.03 11.48
C GLY A 53 1.56 -12.52 11.03
N LYS A 54 2.44 -13.44 10.66
CA LYS A 54 3.78 -13.13 10.15
C LYS A 54 3.71 -12.64 8.71
N ILE A 55 4.65 -11.75 8.33
CA ILE A 55 4.83 -11.33 6.95
C ILE A 55 6.23 -11.75 6.51
N PHE A 56 6.30 -12.40 5.36
CA PHE A 56 7.54 -12.83 4.73
C PHE A 56 7.71 -12.16 3.36
N ALA A 57 8.96 -11.86 2.99
CA ALA A 57 9.39 -11.57 1.63
C ALA A 57 10.12 -12.80 1.09
N GLY A 58 9.44 -13.58 0.25
CA GLY A 58 9.90 -14.93 -0.07
C GLY A 58 10.04 -15.79 1.19
N ASN A 59 11.27 -16.10 1.57
CA ASN A 59 11.58 -16.88 2.78
C ASN A 59 12.04 -16.01 3.96
N GLU A 60 12.25 -14.71 3.76
CA GLU A 60 12.75 -13.82 4.81
C GLU A 60 11.61 -13.25 5.63
N LEU A 61 11.76 -13.31 6.94
CA LEU A 61 10.81 -12.79 7.91
C LEU A 61 10.94 -11.26 8.00
N VAL A 62 9.91 -10.52 7.58
CA VAL A 62 9.94 -9.05 7.56
C VAL A 62 9.03 -8.38 8.60
N ALA A 63 8.05 -9.13 9.13
CA ALA A 63 7.26 -8.66 10.27
C ALA A 63 6.74 -9.84 11.09
N GLN A 64 6.79 -9.73 12.43
CA GLN A 64 6.27 -10.72 13.38
C GLN A 64 5.73 -10.07 14.64
N SER A 65 4.93 -10.83 15.40
CA SER A 65 4.52 -10.48 16.75
C SER A 65 5.36 -11.25 17.76
N THR A 66 6.02 -10.52 18.66
CA THR A 66 6.86 -11.09 19.72
C THR A 66 6.11 -11.02 21.04
N PRO A 67 6.01 -12.12 21.82
CA PRO A 67 5.38 -12.09 23.13
C PRO A 67 6.13 -11.15 24.08
N VAL A 68 5.36 -10.31 24.79
CA VAL A 68 5.92 -9.38 25.79
C VAL A 68 5.09 -9.43 27.08
N ASN A 69 5.73 -9.12 28.18
CA ASN A 69 5.06 -9.10 29.49
C ASN A 69 4.52 -7.69 29.82
N THR A 70 3.62 -7.19 28.99
CA THR A 70 2.90 -5.93 29.16
C THR A 70 1.40 -6.18 29.12
N GLN A 71 0.58 -5.13 29.31
CA GLN A 71 -0.87 -5.22 29.13
C GLN A 71 -1.29 -5.66 27.72
N TYR A 72 -0.44 -5.37 26.73
CA TYR A 72 -0.57 -5.83 25.34
C TYR A 72 0.35 -7.05 25.19
N ARG A 73 -0.14 -8.22 25.09
CA ARG A 73 0.60 -9.49 25.11
C ARG A 73 1.68 -9.62 24.04
N TYR A 74 1.56 -8.88 22.94
CA TYR A 74 2.43 -8.99 21.77
C TYR A 74 2.90 -7.61 21.34
N LEU A 75 4.18 -7.54 20.96
CA LEU A 75 4.80 -6.39 20.31
C LEU A 75 5.09 -6.73 18.86
N ARG A 76 4.66 -5.88 17.94
CA ARG A 76 4.99 -6.02 16.52
C ARG A 76 6.44 -5.64 16.30
N SER A 77 7.20 -6.45 15.56
CA SER A 77 8.61 -6.19 15.26
C SER A 77 8.93 -6.43 13.79
N TYR A 78 9.86 -5.62 13.28
CA TYR A 78 10.27 -5.58 11.88
C TYR A 78 11.79 -5.75 11.82
N PRO A 79 12.29 -6.96 11.47
CA PRO A 79 13.72 -7.28 11.45
C PRO A 79 14.55 -6.43 10.49
N TYR A 80 13.93 -5.97 9.38
CA TYR A 80 14.56 -5.10 8.37
C TYR A 80 13.75 -3.81 8.24
N PRO A 81 13.81 -2.90 9.23
CA PRO A 81 12.84 -1.83 9.37
C PRO A 81 12.78 -0.94 8.13
N GLU A 82 13.82 -0.21 7.79
CA GLU A 82 13.81 0.79 6.72
C GLU A 82 13.69 0.17 5.33
N LEU A 83 14.18 -1.07 5.15
CA LEU A 83 14.17 -1.76 3.86
C LEU A 83 12.76 -2.10 3.39
N TYR A 84 11.88 -2.47 4.31
CA TYR A 84 10.52 -2.93 3.99
C TYR A 84 9.42 -1.98 4.44
N ALA A 85 9.71 -0.97 5.26
CA ALA A 85 8.69 -0.04 5.77
C ALA A 85 7.82 0.57 4.67
N PRO A 86 8.35 0.99 3.51
CA PRO A 86 7.52 1.58 2.45
C PRO A 86 6.44 0.62 1.90
N VAL A 87 6.67 -0.69 1.96
CA VAL A 87 5.73 -1.71 1.48
C VAL A 87 4.91 -2.30 2.62
N VAL A 88 5.58 -2.75 3.68
CA VAL A 88 4.92 -3.41 4.82
C VAL A 88 4.11 -2.41 5.63
N GLY A 89 4.58 -1.17 5.72
CA GLY A 89 3.97 -0.15 6.55
C GLY A 89 4.30 -0.34 8.03
N TYR A 90 3.35 0.03 8.86
CA TYR A 90 3.45 -0.06 10.32
C TYR A 90 2.12 -0.44 10.95
N TYR A 91 2.20 -1.00 12.17
CA TYR A 91 1.07 -1.32 13.03
C TYR A 91 1.26 -0.63 14.37
N THR A 92 0.39 0.33 14.70
CA THR A 92 0.55 1.20 15.87
C THR A 92 -0.73 1.34 16.69
N LEU A 93 -0.57 1.66 17.97
CA LEU A 93 -1.67 1.85 18.90
C LEU A 93 -2.50 3.12 18.62
N THR A 94 -1.90 4.17 18.05
CA THR A 94 -2.49 5.52 18.09
C THR A 94 -2.55 6.24 16.75
N GLN A 95 -1.77 5.80 15.74
CA GLN A 95 -1.64 6.51 14.47
C GLN A 95 -2.25 5.76 13.28
N GLY A 96 -3.08 4.73 13.57
CA GLY A 96 -3.61 3.84 12.55
C GLY A 96 -2.56 2.85 12.03
N ASN A 97 -2.83 2.26 10.88
CA ASN A 97 -1.94 1.31 10.22
C ASN A 97 -1.69 1.77 8.79
N ALA A 98 -0.59 1.36 8.19
CA ALA A 98 -0.25 1.68 6.80
C ALA A 98 0.27 0.45 6.04
N GLY A 99 0.35 0.56 4.72
CA GLY A 99 0.88 -0.48 3.84
C GLY A 99 0.16 -1.83 3.96
N ILE A 100 0.89 -2.92 3.82
CA ILE A 100 0.38 -4.30 3.95
C ILE A 100 -0.25 -4.55 5.32
N GLU A 101 0.27 -3.93 6.38
CA GLU A 101 -0.30 -4.01 7.72
C GLU A 101 -1.74 -3.48 7.79
N SER A 102 -2.06 -2.47 6.98
CA SER A 102 -3.41 -1.92 6.86
C SER A 102 -4.28 -2.75 5.91
N GLU A 103 -3.80 -2.97 4.69
CA GLU A 103 -4.58 -3.61 3.62
C GLU A 103 -4.97 -5.05 3.95
N LEU A 104 -4.07 -5.79 4.59
CA LEU A 104 -4.31 -7.18 4.99
C LEU A 104 -4.64 -7.33 6.48
N ASN A 105 -5.08 -6.24 7.14
CA ASN A 105 -5.41 -6.25 8.56
C ASN A 105 -6.38 -7.37 8.95
N PRO A 106 -7.50 -7.65 8.22
CA PRO A 106 -8.41 -8.73 8.59
C PRO A 106 -7.76 -10.12 8.54
N LEU A 107 -6.83 -10.35 7.60
CA LEU A 107 -6.07 -11.61 7.51
C LEU A 107 -5.07 -11.73 8.65
N LEU A 108 -4.30 -10.67 8.88
CA LEU A 108 -3.25 -10.62 9.88
C LEU A 108 -3.78 -10.68 11.32
N THR A 109 -5.04 -10.30 11.55
CA THR A 109 -5.70 -10.40 12.87
C THR A 109 -6.52 -11.67 13.06
N GLY A 110 -6.62 -12.54 12.05
CA GLY A 110 -7.46 -13.73 12.10
C GLY A 110 -8.95 -13.47 11.98
N GLN A 111 -9.35 -12.28 11.51
CA GLN A 111 -10.76 -11.85 11.39
C GLN A 111 -11.34 -11.98 9.98
N SER A 112 -10.59 -12.58 9.05
CA SER A 112 -11.07 -12.76 7.68
C SER A 112 -12.14 -13.85 7.60
N ASN A 113 -13.06 -13.73 6.62
CA ASN A 113 -14.08 -14.75 6.34
C ASN A 113 -13.49 -16.13 6.02
N GLN A 114 -12.24 -16.17 5.53
CA GLN A 114 -11.52 -17.42 5.24
C GLN A 114 -11.12 -18.17 6.52
N GLN A 115 -10.97 -17.47 7.64
CA GLN A 115 -10.60 -17.99 8.94
C GLN A 115 -11.83 -18.24 9.86
N PHE A 116 -13.03 -18.20 9.30
CA PHE A 116 -14.27 -18.34 10.06
C PHE A 116 -14.34 -19.64 10.89
N LEU A 117 -13.86 -20.76 10.35
CA LEU A 117 -13.83 -22.03 11.08
C LEU A 117 -12.86 -21.99 12.27
N ASP A 118 -11.71 -21.32 12.11
CA ASP A 118 -10.75 -21.12 13.19
C ASP A 118 -11.31 -20.22 14.28
N GLN A 119 -12.09 -19.19 13.89
CA GLN A 119 -12.81 -18.32 14.83
C GLN A 119 -13.86 -19.11 15.62
N LEU A 120 -14.65 -19.96 14.96
CA LEU A 120 -15.62 -20.82 15.65
C LEU A 120 -14.92 -21.79 16.64
N ASN A 121 -13.80 -22.36 16.21
CA ASN A 121 -13.02 -23.25 17.06
C ASN A 121 -12.43 -22.50 18.27
N SER A 122 -11.98 -21.26 18.08
CA SER A 122 -11.47 -20.41 19.15
C SER A 122 -12.54 -20.06 20.19
N LEU A 123 -13.79 -19.87 19.77
CA LEU A 123 -14.92 -19.63 20.69
C LEU A 123 -15.20 -20.84 21.58
N VAL A 124 -15.01 -22.06 21.04
CA VAL A 124 -15.24 -23.30 21.80
C VAL A 124 -14.05 -23.63 22.72
N THR A 125 -12.84 -23.39 22.25
CA THR A 125 -11.61 -23.73 22.98
C THR A 125 -11.13 -22.61 23.91
N GLY A 126 -11.67 -21.40 23.79
CA GLY A 126 -11.25 -20.21 24.53
C GLY A 126 -9.84 -19.70 24.14
N THR A 127 -9.32 -20.18 23.00
CA THR A 127 -8.03 -19.70 22.44
C THR A 127 -8.27 -18.46 21.55
N ASN A 128 -7.34 -17.50 21.59
CA ASN A 128 -7.43 -16.38 20.64
C ASN A 128 -7.07 -16.88 19.23
N PRO A 129 -7.82 -16.43 18.17
CA PRO A 129 -7.44 -16.75 16.81
C PRO A 129 -6.06 -16.15 16.52
N THR A 130 -5.21 -16.91 15.85
CA THR A 130 -3.91 -16.45 15.35
C THR A 130 -4.09 -15.87 13.95
N GLY A 131 -3.38 -14.79 13.65
CA GLY A 131 -3.39 -14.20 12.32
C GLY A 131 -2.77 -15.11 11.26
N ALA A 132 -3.26 -15.00 10.02
CA ALA A 132 -2.69 -15.72 8.88
C ALA A 132 -1.29 -15.19 8.52
N THR A 133 -0.42 -16.09 8.08
CA THR A 133 0.87 -15.72 7.50
C THR A 133 0.66 -15.18 6.08
N VAL A 134 1.31 -14.07 5.78
CA VAL A 134 1.35 -13.44 4.45
C VAL A 134 2.73 -13.62 3.85
N VAL A 135 2.80 -14.04 2.60
CA VAL A 135 4.05 -14.15 1.84
C VAL A 135 3.97 -13.19 0.65
N LEU A 136 4.85 -12.20 0.64
CA LEU A 136 4.98 -11.23 -0.44
C LEU A 136 5.79 -11.85 -1.59
N SER A 137 5.58 -11.34 -2.79
CA SER A 137 6.36 -11.73 -3.97
C SER A 137 7.76 -11.13 -4.01
N LEU A 138 8.10 -10.28 -3.04
CA LEU A 138 9.41 -9.64 -2.96
C LEU A 138 10.52 -10.66 -2.73
N ASP A 139 11.62 -10.48 -3.42
CA ASP A 139 12.87 -11.20 -3.25
C ASP A 139 13.82 -10.39 -2.38
N HIS A 140 14.33 -10.98 -1.29
CA HIS A 140 15.14 -10.25 -0.31
C HIS A 140 16.47 -9.77 -0.88
N GLU A 141 17.13 -10.57 -1.69
CA GLU A 141 18.42 -10.23 -2.28
C GLU A 141 18.26 -9.08 -3.28
N LEU A 142 17.21 -9.16 -4.12
CA LEU A 142 16.91 -8.11 -5.09
C LEU A 142 16.47 -6.81 -4.41
N GLN A 143 15.67 -6.90 -3.34
CA GLN A 143 15.24 -5.75 -2.54
C GLN A 143 16.45 -5.03 -1.92
N THR A 144 17.37 -5.79 -1.33
CA THR A 144 18.60 -5.27 -0.73
C THR A 144 19.50 -4.62 -1.78
N THR A 145 19.74 -5.31 -2.90
CA THR A 145 20.54 -4.78 -4.01
C THR A 145 19.94 -3.49 -4.58
N ALA A 146 18.61 -3.44 -4.72
CA ALA A 146 17.92 -2.24 -5.19
C ALA A 146 18.06 -1.07 -4.21
N ALA A 147 17.98 -1.34 -2.91
CA ALA A 147 18.18 -0.32 -1.87
C ALA A 147 19.62 0.22 -1.86
N GLU A 148 20.61 -0.67 -1.94
CA GLU A 148 22.02 -0.29 -2.04
C GLU A 148 22.32 0.52 -3.31
N ALA A 149 21.73 0.15 -4.45
CA ALA A 149 21.88 0.88 -5.71
C ALA A 149 21.23 2.27 -5.68
N LEU A 150 20.11 2.43 -4.98
CA LEU A 150 19.45 3.72 -4.75
C LEU A 150 20.29 4.59 -3.82
N GLY A 151 20.84 4.00 -2.74
CA GLY A 151 21.60 4.70 -1.70
C GLY A 151 20.75 5.79 -1.05
N ASP A 152 21.40 6.92 -0.71
CA ASP A 152 20.74 8.05 -0.02
C ASP A 152 19.99 9.00 -0.97
N ARG A 153 19.78 8.61 -2.23
CA ARG A 153 19.07 9.45 -3.20
C ARG A 153 17.56 9.35 -3.00
N PRO A 154 16.84 10.47 -2.86
CA PRO A 154 15.38 10.44 -2.85
C PRO A 154 14.84 9.84 -4.15
N GLY A 155 13.95 8.84 -4.01
CA GLY A 155 13.41 8.16 -5.18
C GLY A 155 12.88 6.77 -4.88
N ALA A 156 12.61 6.00 -5.92
CA ALA A 156 12.16 4.63 -5.82
C ALA A 156 12.81 3.72 -6.86
N VAL A 157 12.90 2.42 -6.53
CA VAL A 157 13.28 1.36 -7.47
C VAL A 157 12.19 0.28 -7.42
N VAL A 158 11.68 -0.11 -8.59
CA VAL A 158 10.70 -1.18 -8.72
C VAL A 158 11.23 -2.20 -9.74
N ALA A 159 11.26 -3.47 -9.35
CA ALA A 159 11.56 -4.58 -10.25
C ALA A 159 10.31 -5.47 -10.39
N ILE A 160 9.90 -5.68 -11.65
CA ILE A 160 8.70 -6.44 -11.99
C ILE A 160 9.09 -7.58 -12.91
N GLU A 161 8.57 -8.78 -12.64
CA GLU A 161 8.69 -9.92 -13.56
C GLU A 161 7.65 -9.78 -14.67
N PRO A 162 8.04 -9.54 -15.93
CA PRO A 162 7.09 -9.20 -17.00
C PRO A 162 6.09 -10.31 -17.33
N SER A 163 6.49 -11.57 -17.14
CA SER A 163 5.68 -12.74 -17.48
C SER A 163 4.50 -12.96 -16.53
N THR A 164 4.61 -12.52 -15.28
CA THR A 164 3.62 -12.77 -14.23
C THR A 164 3.04 -11.51 -13.62
N GLY A 165 3.71 -10.37 -13.80
CA GLY A 165 3.39 -9.10 -13.12
C GLY A 165 3.80 -9.06 -11.65
N ARG A 166 4.55 -10.07 -11.16
CA ARG A 166 5.02 -10.09 -9.77
C ARG A 166 6.01 -8.97 -9.52
N ILE A 167 5.81 -8.24 -8.43
CA ILE A 167 6.77 -7.24 -7.95
C ILE A 167 7.83 -7.99 -7.14
N LEU A 168 9.06 -7.98 -7.61
CA LEU A 168 10.19 -8.67 -6.98
C LEU A 168 11.00 -7.75 -6.06
N ALA A 169 11.02 -6.44 -6.34
CA ALA A 169 11.55 -5.42 -5.44
C ALA A 169 10.72 -4.15 -5.54
N MET A 170 10.56 -3.46 -4.42
CA MET A 170 9.93 -2.15 -4.33
C MET A 170 10.58 -1.37 -3.19
N VAL A 171 11.50 -0.50 -3.54
CA VAL A 171 12.27 0.34 -2.62
C VAL A 171 11.81 1.78 -2.75
N SER A 172 11.72 2.48 -1.64
CA SER A 172 11.48 3.92 -1.59
C SER A 172 12.41 4.56 -0.55
N HIS A 173 13.04 5.67 -0.89
CA HIS A 173 13.94 6.42 0.00
C HIS A 173 13.62 7.93 -0.07
N PRO A 174 13.67 8.64 1.06
CA PRO A 174 13.93 8.15 2.41
C PRO A 174 12.84 7.24 2.95
N SER A 175 13.15 6.50 3.99
CA SER A 175 12.27 5.56 4.69
C SER A 175 12.25 5.87 6.19
N PHE A 176 11.57 5.03 6.97
CA PHE A 176 11.39 5.21 8.41
C PHE A 176 11.52 3.88 9.15
N ASP A 177 11.72 3.92 10.48
CA ASP A 177 11.72 2.71 11.32
C ASP A 177 10.32 2.42 11.87
N PRO A 178 9.60 1.39 11.38
CA PRO A 178 8.28 1.01 11.86
C PRO A 178 8.29 0.44 13.28
N ASN A 179 9.44 0.00 13.82
CA ASN A 179 9.53 -0.48 15.20
C ASN A 179 9.26 0.63 16.20
N LEU A 180 9.67 1.87 15.89
CA LEU A 180 9.41 3.04 16.75
C LEU A 180 7.92 3.40 16.78
N LEU A 181 7.18 3.08 15.71
CA LEU A 181 5.72 3.24 15.64
C LEU A 181 4.97 2.06 16.30
N ALA A 182 5.59 0.89 16.38
CA ALA A 182 5.02 -0.29 17.02
C ALA A 182 5.19 -0.30 18.55
N SER A 183 5.95 0.64 19.13
CA SER A 183 6.15 0.77 20.57
C SER A 183 4.82 0.85 21.33
N HIS A 184 4.78 0.28 22.54
CA HIS A 184 3.64 0.41 23.45
C HIS A 184 3.66 1.71 24.25
N SER A 185 4.69 2.54 24.09
CA SER A 185 4.78 3.88 24.68
C SER A 185 4.09 4.90 23.78
N THR A 186 2.86 5.24 24.12
CA THR A 186 2.03 6.19 23.33
C THR A 186 2.73 7.53 23.09
N SER A 187 3.46 8.06 24.08
CA SER A 187 4.20 9.33 23.93
C SER A 187 5.33 9.22 22.91
N GLU A 188 6.14 8.15 22.98
CA GLU A 188 7.23 7.92 22.03
C GLU A 188 6.72 7.74 20.60
N VAL A 189 5.64 6.98 20.43
CA VAL A 189 4.98 6.79 19.12
C VAL A 189 4.50 8.12 18.54
N ILE A 190 3.81 8.95 19.35
CA ILE A 190 3.29 10.25 18.89
C ILE A 190 4.44 11.18 18.51
N ASP A 191 5.49 11.24 19.33
CA ASP A 191 6.64 12.11 19.07
C ASP A 191 7.40 11.67 17.82
N TYR A 192 7.63 10.36 17.66
CA TYR A 192 8.29 9.83 16.46
C TYR A 192 7.44 10.04 15.20
N TYR A 193 6.12 9.74 15.28
CA TYR A 193 5.22 9.95 14.14
C TYR A 193 5.20 11.40 13.67
N ARG A 194 5.14 12.35 14.58
CA ARG A 194 5.22 13.78 14.24
C ARG A 194 6.53 14.12 13.53
N ASN A 195 7.65 13.61 14.06
CA ASN A 195 8.95 13.89 13.46
C ASN A 195 9.04 13.39 12.01
N VAL A 196 8.53 12.18 11.71
CA VAL A 196 8.54 11.64 10.35
C VAL A 196 7.45 12.21 9.45
N ALA A 197 6.31 12.61 10.01
CA ALA A 197 5.21 13.22 9.24
C ALA A 197 5.47 14.70 8.90
N ASP A 198 6.20 15.42 9.77
CA ASP A 198 6.57 16.82 9.56
C ASP A 198 7.89 16.97 8.80
N ASP A 199 8.58 15.86 8.48
CA ASP A 199 9.84 15.86 7.74
C ASP A 199 9.60 16.25 6.28
N PRO A 200 10.25 17.33 5.78
CA PRO A 200 10.09 17.78 4.40
C PRO A 200 10.48 16.74 3.34
N SER A 201 11.27 15.74 3.72
CA SER A 201 11.65 14.64 2.84
C SER A 201 10.58 13.56 2.72
N ASP A 202 9.46 13.66 3.45
CA ASP A 202 8.30 12.74 3.43
C ASP A 202 8.69 11.25 3.44
N PRO A 203 9.30 10.74 4.52
CA PRO A 203 9.75 9.35 4.61
C PRO A 203 8.59 8.35 4.70
N LEU A 204 7.37 8.79 5.04
CA LEU A 204 6.18 7.94 5.10
C LEU A 204 5.63 7.60 3.71
N ALA A 205 5.97 8.39 2.68
CA ALA A 205 5.49 8.15 1.33
C ALA A 205 6.24 7.00 0.64
N ASN A 206 5.51 6.04 0.13
CA ASN A 206 6.06 5.07 -0.81
C ASN A 206 6.11 5.69 -2.21
N ARG A 207 7.27 6.21 -2.60
CA ARG A 207 7.49 6.92 -3.87
C ARG A 207 7.33 6.05 -5.11
N ALA A 208 7.26 4.73 -4.95
CA ALA A 208 6.95 3.82 -6.06
C ALA A 208 5.47 3.89 -6.49
N ILE A 209 4.56 4.29 -5.59
CA ILE A 209 3.09 4.27 -5.82
C ILE A 209 2.39 5.55 -5.38
N ALA A 210 3.03 6.41 -4.59
CA ALA A 210 2.43 7.61 -4.02
C ALA A 210 3.50 8.70 -3.79
N GLY A 211 3.09 9.85 -3.25
CA GLY A 211 3.98 10.98 -2.97
C GLY A 211 4.23 11.86 -4.19
N ASP A 212 5.41 12.49 -4.25
CA ASP A 212 5.81 13.36 -5.35
C ASP A 212 5.80 12.61 -6.68
N GLN A 213 5.19 13.24 -7.69
CA GLN A 213 5.18 12.70 -9.04
C GLN A 213 6.47 13.07 -9.76
N TYR A 214 7.13 12.08 -10.34
CA TYR A 214 8.32 12.28 -11.16
C TYR A 214 7.94 12.39 -12.63
N PHE A 215 8.62 13.30 -13.34
CA PHE A 215 8.49 13.36 -14.78
C PHE A 215 9.05 12.07 -15.40
N PRO A 216 8.28 11.33 -16.20
CA PRO A 216 8.74 10.06 -16.77
C PRO A 216 9.87 10.24 -17.80
N GLY A 217 10.02 11.44 -18.33
CA GLY A 217 11.03 11.73 -19.34
C GLY A 217 10.91 10.82 -20.56
N SER A 218 12.05 10.42 -21.13
CA SER A 218 12.11 9.59 -22.33
C SER A 218 11.56 8.16 -22.14
N VAL A 219 11.39 7.69 -20.90
CA VAL A 219 10.75 6.38 -20.65
C VAL A 219 9.29 6.38 -21.12
N PHE A 220 8.63 7.54 -21.11
CA PHE A 220 7.27 7.68 -21.63
C PHE A 220 7.14 7.33 -23.13
N LYS A 221 8.22 7.46 -23.91
CA LYS A 221 8.24 7.08 -25.32
C LYS A 221 7.92 5.59 -25.54
N VAL A 222 8.26 4.73 -24.58
CA VAL A 222 7.89 3.30 -24.62
C VAL A 222 6.38 3.14 -24.60
N LEU A 223 5.67 3.90 -23.75
CA LEU A 223 4.20 3.89 -23.67
C LEU A 223 3.58 4.44 -24.96
N VAL A 224 4.12 5.54 -25.49
CA VAL A 224 3.65 6.12 -26.77
C VAL A 224 3.85 5.11 -27.92
N THR A 225 5.01 4.41 -27.96
CA THR A 225 5.25 3.36 -28.94
C THR A 225 4.26 2.21 -28.82
N ALA A 226 3.99 1.75 -27.59
CA ALA A 226 3.04 0.67 -27.34
C ALA A 226 1.63 1.07 -27.78
N ALA A 227 1.18 2.27 -27.44
CA ALA A 227 -0.11 2.81 -27.88
C ALA A 227 -0.22 2.94 -29.41
N ALA A 228 0.84 3.39 -30.07
CA ALA A 228 0.89 3.48 -31.53
C ALA A 228 0.75 2.09 -32.18
N PHE A 229 1.42 1.07 -31.65
CA PHE A 229 1.30 -0.30 -32.20
C PHE A 229 -0.07 -0.92 -31.87
N GLU A 230 -0.63 -0.66 -30.71
CA GLU A 230 -1.97 -1.12 -30.30
C GLU A 230 -3.06 -0.54 -31.23
N SER A 231 -2.90 0.70 -31.71
CA SER A 231 -3.81 1.33 -32.66
C SER A 231 -3.85 0.64 -34.03
N GLN A 232 -2.88 -0.22 -34.33
CA GLN A 232 -2.66 -0.89 -35.61
C GLN A 232 -2.43 0.05 -36.81
N SER A 233 -2.30 1.34 -36.54
CA SER A 233 -2.03 2.36 -37.56
C SER A 233 -0.55 2.52 -37.88
N PHE A 234 0.32 2.06 -36.95
CA PHE A 234 1.76 2.23 -37.01
C PHE A 234 2.49 0.90 -36.78
N VAL A 235 3.67 0.79 -37.37
CA VAL A 235 4.62 -0.31 -37.17
C VAL A 235 6.01 0.25 -36.89
N ALA A 236 6.96 -0.59 -36.46
CA ALA A 236 8.31 -0.14 -36.13
C ALA A 236 9.02 0.64 -37.26
N GLY A 237 8.73 0.26 -38.50
CA GLY A 237 9.24 0.93 -39.71
C GLY A 237 8.50 2.18 -40.16
N SER A 238 7.37 2.56 -39.51
CA SER A 238 6.66 3.81 -39.84
C SER A 238 7.58 5.00 -39.63
N ARG A 239 7.57 5.94 -40.57
CA ARG A 239 8.53 7.05 -40.61
C ARG A 239 7.82 8.36 -40.34
N PHE A 240 8.51 9.24 -39.64
CA PHE A 240 8.12 10.61 -39.32
C PHE A 240 9.23 11.57 -39.74
N ASP A 241 8.85 12.80 -40.03
CA ASP A 241 9.83 13.86 -40.24
C ASP A 241 10.65 14.09 -38.98
N ASN A 242 11.90 14.44 -39.15
CA ASN A 242 12.84 14.62 -38.05
C ASN A 242 13.70 15.86 -38.27
N PRO A 243 13.07 17.04 -38.40
CA PRO A 243 13.82 18.28 -38.54
C PRO A 243 14.59 18.58 -37.23
N PRO A 244 15.58 19.51 -37.23
CA PRO A 244 16.27 19.90 -36.02
C PRO A 244 15.36 20.61 -35.00
N GLU A 245 14.29 21.27 -35.50
CA GLU A 245 13.33 22.05 -34.71
C GLU A 245 11.92 21.79 -35.23
N LEU A 246 10.96 21.70 -34.32
CA LEU A 246 9.53 21.55 -34.61
C LEU A 246 8.71 22.55 -33.80
N GLN A 247 7.94 23.39 -34.50
CA GLN A 247 6.93 24.24 -33.87
C GLN A 247 5.75 23.38 -33.44
N LEU A 248 5.38 23.45 -32.14
CA LEU A 248 4.22 22.70 -31.65
C LEU A 248 2.89 23.32 -32.16
N PRO A 249 1.91 22.48 -32.51
CA PRO A 249 0.60 22.95 -32.91
C PRO A 249 -0.06 23.78 -31.81
N LEU A 250 -0.68 24.90 -32.16
CA LEU A 250 -1.42 25.78 -31.25
C LEU A 250 -0.57 26.35 -30.08
N SER A 251 0.75 26.41 -30.21
CA SER A 251 1.67 26.95 -29.24
C SER A 251 2.78 27.73 -29.94
N ASP A 252 3.39 28.68 -29.24
CA ASP A 252 4.61 29.36 -29.67
C ASP A 252 5.88 28.58 -29.28
N ASP A 253 5.73 27.43 -28.61
CA ASP A 253 6.85 26.63 -28.16
C ASP A 253 7.49 25.85 -29.32
N ILE A 254 8.81 25.87 -29.37
CA ILE A 254 9.62 25.10 -30.30
C ILE A 254 10.30 23.97 -29.52
N ILE A 255 10.15 22.76 -29.98
CA ILE A 255 10.88 21.60 -29.45
C ILE A 255 12.07 21.26 -30.36
N THR A 256 13.14 20.75 -29.75
CA THR A 256 14.32 20.28 -30.44
C THR A 256 14.66 18.85 -30.01
N ASN A 257 15.38 18.14 -30.86
CA ASN A 257 16.04 16.91 -30.43
C ASN A 257 17.22 17.23 -29.50
N PHE A 258 17.70 16.24 -28.76
CA PHE A 258 18.81 16.45 -27.83
C PHE A 258 20.05 17.06 -28.52
N GLY A 259 20.50 18.17 -27.98
CA GLY A 259 21.63 18.92 -28.54
C GLY A 259 21.30 19.77 -29.78
N GLY A 260 20.01 19.98 -30.11
CA GLY A 260 19.58 20.85 -31.23
C GLY A 260 19.99 20.37 -32.61
N ARG A 261 20.12 19.03 -32.79
CA ARG A 261 20.56 18.41 -34.04
C ARG A 261 19.52 17.42 -34.56
N LEU A 262 19.70 16.99 -35.81
CA LEU A 262 18.99 15.81 -36.32
C LEU A 262 19.22 14.64 -35.39
N CYS A 263 18.18 13.87 -35.14
CA CYS A 263 18.24 12.67 -34.32
C CYS A 263 18.35 11.45 -35.23
N GLY A 264 19.49 10.83 -35.26
CA GLY A 264 19.81 9.79 -36.24
C GLY A 264 20.39 10.32 -37.56
N PRO A 265 20.55 9.48 -38.58
CA PRO A 265 21.31 9.82 -39.78
C PRO A 265 20.56 10.66 -40.81
N ASP A 266 19.22 10.70 -40.77
CA ASP A 266 18.38 11.26 -41.82
C ASP A 266 17.35 12.27 -41.28
N GLU A 267 16.84 13.14 -42.16
CA GLU A 267 15.72 14.08 -41.88
C GLU A 267 14.35 13.38 -41.66
N SER A 268 14.30 12.07 -41.86
CA SER A 268 13.13 11.23 -41.61
C SER A 268 13.56 9.98 -40.82
N GLY A 269 13.02 9.76 -39.67
CA GLY A 269 13.32 8.63 -38.77
C GLY A 269 12.17 7.61 -38.70
N SER A 270 12.49 6.31 -38.58
CA SER A 270 11.52 5.30 -38.19
C SER A 270 11.21 5.38 -36.69
N ILE A 271 10.06 4.84 -36.25
CA ILE A 271 9.73 4.73 -34.82
C ILE A 271 10.85 3.94 -34.10
N GLU A 272 11.34 2.88 -34.70
CA GLU A 272 12.45 2.07 -34.17
C GLU A 272 13.71 2.92 -33.95
N THR A 273 14.16 3.64 -34.96
CA THR A 273 15.34 4.53 -34.87
C THR A 273 15.08 5.64 -33.82
N ALA A 274 13.90 6.24 -33.84
CA ALA A 274 13.53 7.29 -32.90
C ALA A 274 13.51 6.82 -31.44
N LEU A 275 13.12 5.57 -31.19
CA LEU A 275 13.15 4.98 -29.85
C LEU A 275 14.57 4.67 -29.39
N ILE A 276 15.39 4.07 -30.28
CA ILE A 276 16.81 3.73 -29.99
C ILE A 276 17.62 5.00 -29.66
N GLU A 277 17.47 6.03 -30.49
CA GLU A 277 18.21 7.30 -30.35
C GLU A 277 17.54 8.29 -29.36
N SER A 278 16.36 7.91 -28.84
CA SER A 278 15.56 8.76 -27.96
C SER A 278 15.19 10.13 -28.58
N CYS A 279 14.83 10.13 -29.86
CA CYS A 279 14.43 11.35 -30.57
C CYS A 279 13.21 12.01 -29.95
N HIS A 280 13.16 13.35 -29.93
CA HIS A 280 12.00 14.09 -29.37
C HIS A 280 10.95 14.37 -30.44
N ILE A 281 11.38 14.86 -31.61
CA ILE A 281 10.47 15.36 -32.63
C ILE A 281 9.60 14.25 -33.24
N PRO A 282 10.15 13.09 -33.69
CA PRO A 282 9.32 12.01 -34.19
C PRO A 282 8.29 11.51 -33.15
N PHE A 283 8.63 11.54 -31.85
CA PHE A 283 7.70 11.16 -30.79
C PHE A 283 6.65 12.23 -30.49
N ALA A 284 6.96 13.52 -30.69
CA ALA A 284 5.95 14.56 -30.60
C ALA A 284 4.93 14.44 -31.74
N GLU A 285 5.37 14.19 -32.95
CA GLU A 285 4.50 13.95 -34.11
C GLU A 285 3.66 12.68 -33.94
N LEU A 286 4.28 11.57 -33.48
CA LEU A 286 3.57 10.31 -33.20
C LEU A 286 2.50 10.47 -32.12
N GLY A 287 2.74 11.34 -31.14
CA GLY A 287 1.78 11.61 -30.07
C GLY A 287 0.58 12.46 -30.48
N VAL A 288 0.64 13.15 -31.64
CA VAL A 288 -0.43 13.99 -32.20
C VAL A 288 -1.19 13.25 -33.31
N ALA A 289 -0.57 12.26 -33.93
CA ALA A 289 -1.14 11.46 -35.03
C ALA A 289 -2.10 10.37 -34.54
#